data_434b10ae8a8195a6e28c2d5abf9ca450
#
_entry.id   434b10ae8a8195a6e28c2d5abf9ca450
#
_cell.length_a   1.000
_cell.length_b   1.000
_cell.length_c   1.000
_cell.angle_alpha   90.00
_cell.angle_beta   90.00
_cell.angle_gamma   90.00
#
_symmetry.space_group_name_H-M   'P 1'
#
loop_
_entity.id
_entity.type
_entity.pdbx_description
1 polymer ?
#
loop_
_entity_poly.entity_id
_entity_poly.type
_entity_poly.pdbx_seq_one_letter_code
_entity_poly.pdbx_strand_id
1 'polypeptide(L)'
;RTDGKVEQIKLSTTTKTSPSTNGNGGYLTNDTVDRVDNRIVYNPDNNTYLATFVRTNGDLDKMIGTPQSDNSISWGYQSTVTSSSSITDTSLVYAGNSRYLLTYRDGSNGLNIAKIGKVNSATSITWSSAQEMDGQNNAFYKCLVALKIANDRVAILCQADNTNARWTNTRWGIVVGDITSDTAWTYRNSSQISEDPMHGEDFSAAFNSTDNIIFTTWKRQNYHGYCSSVQVASGNAATITTDGVAGDVVFEADSAYHNPDTIYHPGQDKFITTWTRGGNDDLWTKITTINSSTLAISNSSTIDLTGTNTSHDYEHTVCLTLGPGNAVTLYWIEQNKWLYAVTDPNFNGTTLSWSSKVNVAPGYNDYVESCVVFYNPDDTLKRNIFFGETFGNKPTWFTFLTESVDTNLVDGNHYLGFADQAYTDGQTATIKTVGNTATTLSGLTAGTKYYVQSDGTLGTSAGSPSALAGLAIAPTKLLIREPKADV
;
A
#
# COMPACT_ATOMS: atom_id res chain seq x y z
N ARG A 1 18.82 -12.68 -22.53
CA ARG A 1 19.24 -14.01 -22.05
C ARG A 1 20.08 -14.69 -23.13
N THR A 2 21.14 -15.36 -22.71
CA THR A 2 22.11 -16.07 -23.60
C THR A 2 21.68 -17.51 -23.91
N ASP A 3 20.43 -17.90 -23.61
CA ASP A 3 19.94 -19.28 -23.69
C ASP A 3 19.15 -19.59 -24.99
N GLY A 4 19.20 -18.71 -25.98
CA GLY A 4 18.55 -18.95 -27.28
C GLY A 4 17.01 -18.93 -27.23
N LYS A 5 16.40 -18.56 -26.11
CA LYS A 5 14.94 -18.40 -26.02
C LYS A 5 14.52 -17.18 -26.80
N VAL A 6 13.48 -17.33 -27.60
CA VAL A 6 12.78 -16.21 -28.23
C VAL A 6 12.14 -15.43 -27.11
N GLU A 7 12.67 -14.25 -26.78
CA GLU A 7 11.95 -13.33 -25.93
C GLU A 7 10.82 -12.76 -26.76
N GLN A 8 9.64 -13.29 -26.57
CA GLN A 8 8.43 -12.67 -27.02
C GLN A 8 8.36 -11.32 -26.34
N ILE A 9 8.47 -10.22 -27.10
CA ILE A 9 8.12 -8.93 -26.56
C ILE A 9 6.63 -8.98 -26.34
N LYS A 10 6.27 -9.19 -25.08
CA LYS A 10 4.94 -9.02 -24.61
C LYS A 10 4.61 -7.53 -24.79
N LEU A 11 3.93 -7.15 -25.86
CA LEU A 11 3.01 -6.05 -25.81
C LEU A 11 1.81 -6.53 -24.99
N SER A 12 2.05 -6.78 -23.70
CA SER A 12 0.94 -6.77 -22.79
C SER A 12 0.47 -5.33 -22.82
N THR A 13 -0.60 -5.07 -23.53
CA THR A 13 -1.56 -4.13 -23.00
C THR A 13 -1.95 -4.75 -21.66
N THR A 14 -1.17 -4.47 -20.62
CA THR A 14 -1.67 -4.60 -19.27
C THR A 14 -2.85 -3.67 -19.27
N THR A 15 -4.02 -4.19 -19.52
CA THR A 15 -5.26 -3.53 -19.19
C THR A 15 -5.16 -3.47 -17.68
N LYS A 16 -4.66 -2.33 -17.16
CA LYS A 16 -4.72 -2.01 -15.74
C LYS A 16 -6.20 -1.91 -15.45
N THR A 17 -6.80 -3.04 -15.15
CA THR A 17 -8.21 -3.11 -14.82
C THR A 17 -8.36 -2.62 -13.40
N SER A 18 -9.47 -1.99 -13.14
CA SER A 18 -9.97 -1.80 -11.77
C SER A 18 -9.86 -3.12 -11.01
N PRO A 19 -9.56 -3.09 -9.71
CA PRO A 19 -9.41 -4.30 -8.92
C PRO A 19 -10.55 -5.28 -9.16
N SER A 20 -10.23 -6.52 -9.47
CA SER A 20 -11.21 -7.57 -9.65
C SER A 20 -11.10 -8.57 -8.52
N THR A 21 -12.24 -9.03 -8.03
CA THR A 21 -12.30 -10.05 -7.00
C THR A 21 -11.92 -11.41 -7.57
N ASN A 22 -10.64 -11.76 -7.49
CA ASN A 22 -10.19 -13.14 -7.67
C ASN A 22 -9.92 -13.77 -6.29
N GLY A 23 -10.59 -13.24 -5.25
CA GLY A 23 -10.09 -13.34 -3.91
C GLY A 23 -10.56 -14.56 -3.15
N ASN A 24 -9.60 -15.16 -2.51
CA ASN A 24 -9.78 -15.94 -1.32
C ASN A 24 -9.80 -14.99 -0.12
N GLY A 25 -10.73 -15.18 0.79
CA GLY A 25 -10.86 -14.38 1.99
C GLY A 25 -11.59 -15.15 3.09
N GLY A 26 -11.58 -14.61 4.28
CA GLY A 26 -12.25 -15.22 5.43
C GLY A 26 -11.97 -14.49 6.72
N TYR A 27 -12.51 -15.01 7.81
CA TYR A 27 -12.16 -14.53 9.14
C TYR A 27 -10.77 -15.01 9.52
N LEU A 28 -9.98 -14.12 10.15
CA LEU A 28 -8.71 -14.51 10.78
C LEU A 28 -8.94 -15.37 12.01
N THR A 29 -9.94 -15.01 12.78
CA THR A 29 -10.35 -15.71 14.01
C THR A 29 -11.84 -15.56 14.20
N ASN A 30 -12.42 -16.40 15.07
CA ASN A 30 -13.80 -16.25 15.51
C ASN A 30 -13.94 -15.32 16.73
N ASP A 31 -12.83 -14.83 17.28
CA ASP A 31 -12.85 -13.86 18.36
C ASP A 31 -13.35 -12.52 17.87
N THR A 32 -14.06 -11.80 18.71
CA THR A 32 -14.47 -10.43 18.46
C THR A 32 -13.33 -9.47 18.75
N VAL A 33 -13.19 -8.43 17.92
CA VAL A 33 -12.11 -7.43 18.02
C VAL A 33 -12.67 -6.03 18.26
N ASP A 34 -11.78 -5.13 18.67
CA ASP A 34 -12.05 -3.71 18.73
C ASP A 34 -11.82 -3.08 17.34
N ARG A 35 -12.74 -2.25 16.89
CA ARG A 35 -12.80 -1.70 15.51
C ARG A 35 -11.63 -0.84 15.12
N VAL A 36 -11.07 -0.09 16.06
CA VAL A 36 -10.10 0.97 15.78
C VAL A 36 -8.65 0.47 15.72
N ASP A 37 -8.36 -0.73 16.14
CA ASP A 37 -7.00 -1.17 16.46
C ASP A 37 -6.50 -2.35 15.62
N ASN A 38 -7.08 -2.56 14.44
CA ASN A 38 -6.62 -3.57 13.50
C ASN A 38 -5.50 -3.01 12.62
N ARG A 39 -4.37 -3.71 12.51
CA ARG A 39 -3.23 -3.31 11.69
C ARG A 39 -2.69 -4.49 10.90
N ILE A 40 -2.22 -4.20 9.69
CA ILE A 40 -1.50 -5.17 8.86
C ILE A 40 -0.28 -4.51 8.25
N VAL A 41 0.82 -5.25 8.14
CA VAL A 41 2.04 -4.79 7.50
C VAL A 41 2.75 -5.94 6.77
N TYR A 42 3.34 -5.65 5.64
CA TYR A 42 4.13 -6.59 4.86
C TYR A 42 5.60 -6.59 5.30
N ASN A 43 6.20 -7.78 5.31
CA ASN A 43 7.63 -7.97 5.53
C ASN A 43 8.28 -8.49 4.24
N PRO A 44 9.05 -7.66 3.52
CA PRO A 44 9.71 -8.04 2.29
C PRO A 44 10.86 -9.03 2.49
N ASP A 45 11.47 -9.10 3.68
CA ASP A 45 12.62 -9.98 3.93
C ASP A 45 12.25 -11.47 3.86
N ASN A 46 11.02 -11.83 4.17
CA ASN A 46 10.55 -13.21 4.17
C ASN A 46 9.20 -13.43 3.46
N ASN A 47 8.71 -12.41 2.75
CA ASN A 47 7.45 -12.43 2.03
C ASN A 47 6.26 -12.88 2.92
N THR A 48 6.06 -12.20 4.04
CA THR A 48 4.95 -12.48 4.96
C THR A 48 4.21 -11.21 5.35
N TYR A 49 2.99 -11.40 5.84
CA TYR A 49 2.19 -10.35 6.46
C TYR A 49 2.09 -10.56 7.95
N LEU A 50 2.17 -9.49 8.71
CA LEU A 50 1.85 -9.48 10.12
C LEU A 50 0.55 -8.70 10.32
N ALA A 51 -0.47 -9.38 10.80
CA ALA A 51 -1.71 -8.77 11.25
C ALA A 51 -1.71 -8.71 12.78
N THR A 52 -2.11 -7.57 13.34
CA THR A 52 -2.36 -7.38 14.76
C THR A 52 -3.76 -6.84 14.97
N PHE A 53 -4.41 -7.24 16.03
CA PHE A 53 -5.75 -6.82 16.38
C PHE A 53 -5.97 -6.89 17.91
N VAL A 54 -6.79 -5.98 18.42
CA VAL A 54 -7.16 -5.94 19.82
C VAL A 54 -8.50 -6.66 19.99
N ARG A 55 -8.53 -7.68 20.85
CA ARG A 55 -9.79 -8.35 21.19
C ARG A 55 -10.62 -7.49 22.13
N THR A 56 -11.92 -7.73 22.15
CA THR A 56 -12.85 -7.02 23.06
C THR A 56 -12.55 -7.21 24.55
N ASN A 57 -11.72 -8.20 24.92
CA ASN A 57 -11.21 -8.35 26.27
C ASN A 57 -9.97 -7.48 26.56
N GLY A 58 -9.48 -6.73 25.57
CA GLY A 58 -8.33 -5.84 25.66
C GLY A 58 -6.98 -6.48 25.34
N ASP A 59 -6.90 -7.79 25.08
CA ASP A 59 -5.65 -8.45 24.67
C ASP A 59 -5.28 -8.05 23.23
N LEU A 60 -4.00 -7.76 23.00
CA LEU A 60 -3.45 -7.53 21.68
C LEU A 60 -2.88 -8.83 21.12
N ASP A 61 -3.47 -9.31 20.06
CA ASP A 61 -3.08 -10.55 19.39
C ASP A 61 -2.44 -10.30 18.04
N LYS A 62 -1.80 -11.34 17.49
CA LYS A 62 -1.21 -11.35 16.17
C LYS A 62 -1.45 -12.65 15.42
N MET A 63 -1.38 -12.54 14.10
CA MET A 63 -1.26 -13.67 13.16
C MET A 63 -0.26 -13.33 12.07
N ILE A 64 0.44 -14.36 11.57
CA ILE A 64 1.38 -14.22 10.45
C ILE A 64 0.78 -14.93 9.25
N GLY A 65 0.70 -14.21 8.13
CA GLY A 65 0.16 -14.70 6.88
C GLY A 65 1.25 -14.92 5.84
N THR A 66 1.27 -16.06 5.17
CA THR A 66 2.18 -16.37 4.07
C THR A 66 1.40 -16.40 2.76
N PRO A 67 1.73 -15.54 1.78
CA PRO A 67 1.11 -15.54 0.46
C PRO A 67 1.29 -16.88 -0.25
N GLN A 68 0.25 -17.35 -0.91
CA GLN A 68 0.25 -18.60 -1.70
C GLN A 68 0.14 -18.28 -3.19
N SER A 69 0.52 -19.22 -4.04
CA SER A 69 0.48 -19.06 -5.51
C SER A 69 -0.93 -19.01 -6.09
N ASP A 70 -1.93 -19.48 -5.36
CA ASP A 70 -3.36 -19.48 -5.73
C ASP A 70 -4.09 -18.19 -5.35
N ASN A 71 -3.34 -17.14 -5.03
CA ASN A 71 -3.88 -15.85 -4.55
C ASN A 71 -4.49 -15.88 -3.14
N SER A 72 -4.31 -16.95 -2.38
CA SER A 72 -4.69 -17.01 -0.97
C SER A 72 -3.56 -16.56 -0.05
N ILE A 73 -3.89 -16.39 1.23
CA ILE A 73 -2.92 -16.23 2.32
C ILE A 73 -3.14 -17.35 3.32
N SER A 74 -2.08 -18.12 3.58
CA SER A 74 -2.09 -19.10 4.66
C SER A 74 -1.77 -18.41 5.98
N TRP A 75 -2.75 -18.30 6.87
CA TRP A 75 -2.57 -17.70 8.19
C TRP A 75 -2.13 -18.73 9.21
N GLY A 76 -1.13 -18.36 10.01
CA GLY A 76 -0.66 -19.16 11.13
C GLY A 76 -1.59 -19.06 12.34
N TYR A 77 -1.17 -19.65 13.46
CA TYR A 77 -1.95 -19.61 14.70
C TYR A 77 -1.96 -18.20 15.32
N GLN A 78 -3.13 -17.83 15.83
CA GLN A 78 -3.29 -16.66 16.68
C GLN A 78 -2.46 -16.79 17.94
N SER A 79 -1.81 -15.72 18.35
CA SER A 79 -1.04 -15.68 19.59
C SER A 79 -0.99 -14.27 20.17
N THR A 80 -1.03 -14.21 21.50
CA THR A 80 -1.05 -12.94 22.22
C THR A 80 0.33 -12.29 22.24
N VAL A 81 0.39 -11.01 21.87
CA VAL A 81 1.57 -10.15 21.98
C VAL A 81 1.69 -9.58 23.39
N THR A 82 0.55 -9.18 23.95
CA THR A 82 0.45 -8.69 25.32
C THR A 82 -0.98 -8.80 25.82
N SER A 83 -1.14 -9.10 27.12
CA SER A 83 -2.44 -9.13 27.79
C SER A 83 -2.60 -7.87 28.61
N SER A 84 -3.69 -7.15 28.38
CA SER A 84 -4.09 -5.97 29.16
C SER A 84 -5.60 -5.79 28.99
N SER A 85 -6.24 -5.16 29.94
CA SER A 85 -7.69 -4.93 29.88
C SER A 85 -8.10 -3.70 29.04
N SER A 86 -7.15 -2.94 28.49
CA SER A 86 -7.47 -1.68 27.81
C SER A 86 -6.36 -1.20 26.88
N ILE A 87 -6.00 -2.02 25.89
CA ILE A 87 -5.09 -1.59 24.83
C ILE A 87 -5.88 -0.81 23.78
N THR A 88 -5.35 0.35 23.39
CA THR A 88 -5.91 1.23 22.35
C THR A 88 -4.81 1.89 21.53
N ASP A 89 -5.20 2.57 20.46
CA ASP A 89 -4.34 3.43 19.65
C ASP A 89 -3.09 2.69 19.14
N THR A 90 -3.29 1.51 18.57
CA THR A 90 -2.18 0.69 18.08
C THR A 90 -1.64 1.24 16.76
N SER A 91 -0.34 1.14 16.56
CA SER A 91 0.30 1.32 15.27
C SER A 91 1.39 0.28 15.06
N LEU A 92 1.50 -0.23 13.84
CA LEU A 92 2.43 -1.29 13.49
C LEU A 92 3.20 -0.90 12.23
N VAL A 93 4.52 -1.07 12.25
CA VAL A 93 5.37 -0.82 11.10
C VAL A 93 6.47 -1.89 10.98
N TYR A 94 6.77 -2.31 9.75
CA TYR A 94 7.97 -3.07 9.46
C TYR A 94 9.16 -2.09 9.40
N ALA A 95 10.07 -2.20 10.38
CA ALA A 95 11.17 -1.24 10.54
C ALA A 95 12.43 -1.60 9.71
N GLY A 96 12.43 -2.75 9.04
CA GLY A 96 13.59 -3.29 8.34
C GLY A 96 14.38 -4.30 9.20
N ASN A 97 15.39 -4.92 8.60
CA ASN A 97 16.28 -5.88 9.29
C ASN A 97 15.52 -6.99 10.04
N SER A 98 14.44 -7.48 9.46
CA SER A 98 13.54 -8.47 10.05
C SER A 98 12.95 -8.06 11.40
N ARG A 99 12.64 -6.77 11.57
CA ARG A 99 12.05 -6.22 12.80
C ARG A 99 10.79 -5.44 12.53
N TYR A 100 9.87 -5.52 13.48
CA TYR A 100 8.69 -4.68 13.56
C TYR A 100 8.79 -3.76 14.77
N LEU A 101 8.18 -2.59 14.66
CA LEU A 101 7.83 -1.77 15.81
C LEU A 101 6.31 -1.76 15.94
N LEU A 102 5.83 -2.17 17.09
CA LEU A 102 4.44 -2.06 17.51
C LEU A 102 4.36 -1.03 18.63
N THR A 103 3.52 -0.02 18.43
CA THR A 103 3.23 0.96 19.47
C THR A 103 1.76 0.87 19.85
N TYR A 104 1.45 1.10 21.11
CA TYR A 104 0.09 1.11 21.64
C TYR A 104 0.00 1.92 22.92
N ARG A 105 -1.20 2.32 23.27
CA ARG A 105 -1.50 2.86 24.59
C ARG A 105 -2.01 1.75 25.49
N ASP A 106 -1.40 1.58 26.64
CA ASP A 106 -1.92 0.73 27.72
C ASP A 106 -2.75 1.60 28.66
N GLY A 107 -4.06 1.56 28.49
CA GLY A 107 -4.99 2.38 29.27
C GLY A 107 -5.05 1.99 30.75
N SER A 108 -4.56 0.80 31.13
CA SER A 108 -4.53 0.37 32.53
C SER A 108 -3.54 1.17 33.38
N ASN A 109 -2.47 1.65 32.77
CA ASN A 109 -1.44 2.48 33.40
C ASN A 109 -1.23 3.84 32.72
N GLY A 110 -1.93 4.10 31.61
CA GLY A 110 -1.84 5.34 30.83
C GLY A 110 -0.55 5.50 30.02
N LEU A 111 0.27 4.43 29.91
CA LEU A 111 1.56 4.50 29.24
C LEU A 111 1.46 4.25 27.73
N ASN A 112 2.29 4.96 26.98
CA ASN A 112 2.54 4.67 25.58
C ASN A 112 3.75 3.75 25.45
N ILE A 113 3.49 2.58 24.90
CA ILE A 113 4.40 1.45 24.86
C ILE A 113 4.93 1.25 23.44
N ALA A 114 6.23 0.96 23.34
CA ALA A 114 6.88 0.40 22.17
C ALA A 114 7.30 -1.04 22.45
N LYS A 115 7.01 -1.96 21.52
CA LYS A 115 7.53 -3.33 21.53
C LYS A 115 8.18 -3.65 20.21
N ILE A 116 9.32 -4.32 20.27
CA ILE A 116 10.05 -4.76 19.09
C ILE A 116 9.72 -6.22 18.83
N GLY A 117 9.26 -6.51 17.62
CA GLY A 117 9.01 -7.87 17.15
C GLY A 117 10.16 -8.32 16.26
N LYS A 118 10.97 -9.27 16.72
CA LYS A 118 12.02 -9.90 15.91
C LYS A 118 11.46 -11.09 15.16
N VAL A 119 11.57 -11.08 13.85
CA VAL A 119 11.20 -12.23 13.00
C VAL A 119 12.28 -13.30 13.12
N ASN A 120 11.89 -14.49 13.59
CA ASN A 120 12.78 -15.65 13.69
C ASN A 120 12.62 -16.57 12.47
N SER A 121 11.43 -16.63 11.92
CA SER A 121 11.06 -17.39 10.73
C SER A 121 9.77 -16.85 10.11
N ALA A 122 9.37 -17.40 8.97
CA ALA A 122 8.09 -17.06 8.32
C ALA A 122 6.84 -17.28 9.22
N THR A 123 6.97 -17.97 10.33
CA THR A 123 5.83 -18.30 11.23
C THR A 123 6.07 -17.89 12.66
N SER A 124 7.21 -17.27 12.99
CA SER A 124 7.60 -17.00 14.38
C SER A 124 8.17 -15.60 14.56
N ILE A 125 7.63 -14.88 15.53
CA ILE A 125 8.10 -13.55 15.99
C ILE A 125 8.26 -13.60 17.50
N THR A 126 9.43 -13.18 17.99
CA THR A 126 9.68 -12.94 19.41
C THR A 126 9.50 -11.45 19.70
N TRP A 127 8.72 -11.11 20.72
CA TRP A 127 8.49 -9.75 21.15
C TRP A 127 9.38 -9.37 22.33
N SER A 128 9.92 -8.17 22.31
CA SER A 128 10.63 -7.58 23.45
C SER A 128 9.68 -7.38 24.65
N SER A 129 10.25 -7.13 25.82
CA SER A 129 9.50 -6.49 26.91
C SER A 129 8.92 -5.15 26.45
N ALA A 130 7.85 -4.71 27.11
CA ALA A 130 7.30 -3.38 26.91
C ALA A 130 8.32 -2.31 27.31
N GLN A 131 8.44 -1.27 26.49
CA GLN A 131 9.33 -0.14 26.73
C GLN A 131 8.51 1.15 26.60
N GLU A 132 8.79 2.12 27.41
CA GLU A 132 8.21 3.46 27.24
C GLU A 132 8.73 4.09 25.96
N MET A 133 7.83 4.66 25.17
CA MET A 133 8.14 5.17 23.84
C MET A 133 9.12 6.34 23.88
N ASP A 134 9.06 7.19 24.90
CA ASP A 134 9.86 8.40 25.04
C ASP A 134 10.67 8.50 26.35
N GLY A 135 10.60 7.48 27.19
CA GLY A 135 11.24 7.44 28.49
C GLY A 135 10.66 8.42 29.52
N GLN A 136 9.44 8.91 29.29
CA GLN A 136 8.71 9.80 30.22
C GLN A 136 7.29 9.29 30.41
N ASN A 137 6.95 8.93 31.64
CA ASN A 137 5.61 8.46 32.02
C ASN A 137 4.53 9.44 31.56
N ASN A 138 3.54 8.95 30.79
CA ASN A 138 2.33 9.67 30.35
C ASN A 138 2.59 10.83 29.36
N ALA A 139 3.63 10.76 28.53
CA ALA A 139 3.97 11.87 27.60
C ALA A 139 2.96 12.06 26.46
N PHE A 140 2.25 11.01 26.03
CA PHE A 140 1.36 11.07 24.88
C PHE A 140 0.01 10.43 25.16
N TYR A 141 -1.04 11.03 24.59
CA TYR A 141 -2.41 10.55 24.73
C TYR A 141 -2.75 9.45 23.72
N LYS A 142 -2.27 9.60 22.46
CA LYS A 142 -2.51 8.66 21.37
C LYS A 142 -1.27 8.49 20.50
N CYS A 143 -1.01 7.26 20.04
CA CYS A 143 -0.10 6.97 18.94
C CYS A 143 -0.93 6.86 17.65
N LEU A 144 -0.79 7.83 16.75
CA LEU A 144 -1.64 7.92 15.56
C LEU A 144 -1.12 7.04 14.42
N VAL A 145 0.16 7.21 14.07
CA VAL A 145 0.80 6.52 12.93
C VAL A 145 2.28 6.31 13.22
N ALA A 146 2.80 5.13 12.92
CA ALA A 146 4.23 4.85 12.87
C ALA A 146 4.70 4.68 11.43
N LEU A 147 5.76 5.38 11.05
CA LEU A 147 6.34 5.39 9.71
C LEU A 147 7.81 4.95 9.76
N LYS A 148 8.17 3.97 8.95
CA LYS A 148 9.58 3.64 8.72
C LYS A 148 10.22 4.76 7.90
N ILE A 149 11.22 5.44 8.47
CA ILE A 149 11.96 6.50 7.79
C ILE A 149 13.36 6.07 7.38
N ALA A 150 13.90 5.02 7.99
CA ALA A 150 15.10 4.30 7.57
C ALA A 150 15.07 2.88 8.13
N ASN A 151 16.05 2.04 7.80
CA ASN A 151 16.17 0.74 8.46
C ASN A 151 16.43 0.95 9.96
N ASP A 152 15.62 0.28 10.77
CA ASP A 152 15.61 0.38 12.23
C ASP A 152 15.32 1.79 12.80
N ARG A 153 14.92 2.76 11.95
CA ARG A 153 14.49 4.08 12.39
C ARG A 153 13.03 4.34 12.07
N VAL A 154 12.29 4.73 13.07
CA VAL A 154 10.85 4.96 12.98
C VAL A 154 10.49 6.34 13.49
N ALA A 155 9.62 7.02 12.76
CA ALA A 155 8.92 8.22 13.21
C ALA A 155 7.52 7.81 13.69
N ILE A 156 7.15 8.25 14.87
CA ILE A 156 5.84 7.99 15.48
C ILE A 156 5.14 9.34 15.64
N LEU A 157 4.00 9.47 15.00
CA LEU A 157 3.15 10.64 15.11
C LEU A 157 2.16 10.42 16.25
N CYS A 158 2.10 11.34 17.17
CA CYS A 158 1.34 11.18 18.42
C CYS A 158 0.72 12.47 18.90
N GLN A 159 -0.38 12.34 19.63
CA GLN A 159 -1.07 13.43 20.30
C GLN A 159 -0.67 13.47 21.77
N ALA A 160 -0.30 14.65 22.29
CA ALA A 160 -0.02 14.84 23.71
C ALA A 160 -1.28 15.15 24.50
N ASP A 161 -1.28 14.80 25.78
CA ASP A 161 -2.31 15.19 26.75
C ASP A 161 -1.99 16.59 27.35
N ASN A 162 -3.03 17.29 27.80
CA ASN A 162 -2.95 18.56 28.50
C ASN A 162 -2.08 18.55 29.79
N THR A 163 -1.82 17.38 30.32
CA THR A 163 -1.10 17.22 31.58
C THR A 163 0.42 17.08 31.41
N ASN A 164 0.89 17.08 30.16
CA ASN A 164 2.28 16.74 29.85
C ASN A 164 3.20 17.96 29.80
N ALA A 165 4.33 17.87 30.48
CA ALA A 165 5.34 18.94 30.50
C ALA A 165 6.07 19.16 29.16
N ARG A 166 5.97 18.24 28.20
CA ARG A 166 6.71 18.34 26.93
C ARG A 166 5.98 19.18 25.89
N TRP A 167 4.65 19.02 25.79
CA TRP A 167 3.78 19.82 24.90
C TRP A 167 2.55 20.24 25.70
N THR A 168 2.35 21.54 25.84
CA THR A 168 1.19 22.08 26.57
C THR A 168 -0.06 22.08 25.66
N ASN A 169 -1.21 21.64 26.18
CA ASN A 169 -2.52 21.55 25.48
C ASN A 169 -2.57 20.43 24.42
N THR A 170 -3.64 19.72 24.24
CA THR A 170 -3.94 18.65 23.29
C THR A 170 -3.26 18.74 21.90
N ARG A 171 -1.96 18.95 21.88
CA ARG A 171 -1.11 19.19 20.72
C ARG A 171 -0.64 17.89 20.13
N TRP A 172 -0.27 17.89 18.88
CA TRP A 172 0.34 16.72 18.27
C TRP A 172 1.74 17.01 17.74
N GLY A 173 2.50 15.96 17.56
CA GLY A 173 3.88 16.06 17.13
C GLY A 173 4.46 14.70 16.74
N ILE A 174 5.78 14.68 16.60
CA ILE A 174 6.55 13.53 16.13
C ILE A 174 7.57 13.11 17.19
N VAL A 175 7.69 11.82 17.37
CA VAL A 175 8.79 11.16 18.10
C VAL A 175 9.58 10.33 17.11
N VAL A 176 10.91 10.46 17.15
CA VAL A 176 11.81 9.65 16.33
C VAL A 176 12.68 8.80 17.26
N GLY A 177 12.82 7.54 16.91
CA GLY A 177 13.70 6.63 17.63
C GLY A 177 14.27 5.53 16.75
N ASP A 178 15.23 4.82 17.28
CA ASP A 178 15.93 3.71 16.64
C ASP A 178 15.69 2.39 17.39
N ILE A 179 15.55 1.32 16.62
CA ILE A 179 15.64 -0.05 17.13
C ILE A 179 17.13 -0.41 17.14
N THR A 180 17.75 -0.35 18.31
CA THR A 180 19.21 -0.55 18.46
C THR A 180 19.59 -2.01 18.67
N SER A 181 18.62 -2.87 18.99
CA SER A 181 18.77 -4.33 19.07
C SER A 181 17.41 -5.00 18.92
N ASP A 182 17.38 -6.33 18.93
CA ASP A 182 16.13 -7.11 18.88
C ASP A 182 15.20 -6.89 20.11
N THR A 183 15.69 -6.17 21.11
CA THR A 183 14.94 -5.92 22.36
C THR A 183 15.03 -4.47 22.85
N ALA A 184 15.70 -3.56 22.13
CA ALA A 184 15.93 -2.21 22.61
C ALA A 184 15.45 -1.15 21.61
N TRP A 185 14.52 -0.33 22.06
CA TRP A 185 14.10 0.92 21.46
C TRP A 185 14.87 2.08 22.11
N THR A 186 15.40 2.97 21.31
CA THR A 186 16.10 4.15 21.79
C THR A 186 15.47 5.41 21.22
N TYR A 187 14.86 6.20 22.07
CA TYR A 187 14.39 7.54 21.74
C TYR A 187 15.54 8.42 21.23
N ARG A 188 15.32 9.19 20.16
CA ARG A 188 16.31 10.10 19.58
C ARG A 188 15.93 11.56 19.69
N ASN A 189 14.73 11.89 19.23
CA ASN A 189 14.28 13.27 19.21
C ASN A 189 12.74 13.34 19.16
N SER A 190 12.20 14.51 19.46
CA SER A 190 10.80 14.83 19.26
C SER A 190 10.59 16.30 18.96
N SER A 191 9.54 16.61 18.24
CA SER A 191 9.13 17.97 17.94
C SER A 191 7.61 18.07 17.95
N GLN A 192 7.10 19.16 18.47
CA GLN A 192 5.71 19.55 18.27
C GLN A 192 5.53 19.99 16.82
N ILE A 193 4.43 19.62 16.18
CA ILE A 193 4.12 19.98 14.80
C ILE A 193 2.99 21.01 14.76
N SER A 194 1.97 20.89 15.60
CA SER A 194 0.89 21.87 15.67
C SER A 194 0.60 22.31 17.10
N GLU A 195 0.23 23.59 17.23
CA GLU A 195 -0.22 24.18 18.49
C GLU A 195 -1.71 24.00 18.74
N ASP A 196 -2.46 23.69 17.69
CA ASP A 196 -3.90 23.55 17.77
C ASP A 196 -4.31 22.11 18.07
N PRO A 197 -5.35 21.96 18.91
CA PRO A 197 -5.87 20.63 19.23
C PRO A 197 -6.50 19.97 18.01
N MET A 198 -6.16 18.69 17.82
CA MET A 198 -6.86 17.83 16.86
C MET A 198 -8.29 17.56 17.32
N HIS A 199 -9.16 17.32 16.36
CA HIS A 199 -10.50 16.83 16.60
C HIS A 199 -10.61 15.36 16.16
N GLY A 200 -10.88 14.49 17.11
CA GLY A 200 -11.11 13.08 16.82
C GLY A 200 -9.84 12.33 16.39
N GLU A 201 -10.03 11.32 15.54
CA GLU A 201 -9.01 10.42 15.03
C GLU A 201 -8.66 10.70 13.54
N ASP A 202 -9.19 11.79 12.99
CA ASP A 202 -9.02 12.19 11.60
C ASP A 202 -7.59 12.68 11.35
N PHE A 203 -6.69 11.74 11.11
CA PHE A 203 -5.26 11.97 10.89
C PHE A 203 -4.69 10.98 9.87
N SER A 204 -3.85 11.46 8.99
CA SER A 204 -3.07 10.62 8.10
C SER A 204 -1.68 11.19 7.83
N ALA A 205 -0.73 10.32 7.49
CA ALA A 205 0.62 10.73 7.14
C ALA A 205 1.29 9.77 6.17
N ALA A 206 2.16 10.30 5.32
CA ALA A 206 3.00 9.53 4.41
C ALA A 206 4.45 10.06 4.41
N PHE A 207 5.38 9.19 4.04
CA PHE A 207 6.81 9.48 4.05
C PHE A 207 7.40 9.45 2.64
N ASN A 208 8.06 10.55 2.26
CA ASN A 208 8.95 10.65 1.11
C ASN A 208 10.37 10.25 1.53
N SER A 209 10.80 9.07 1.11
CA SER A 209 12.13 8.53 1.44
C SER A 209 13.28 9.21 0.67
N THR A 210 13.01 9.91 -0.41
CA THR A 210 14.02 10.62 -1.21
C THR A 210 14.51 11.87 -0.47
N ASP A 211 13.58 12.64 0.08
CA ASP A 211 13.87 13.92 0.73
C ASP A 211 13.80 13.83 2.26
N ASN A 212 13.46 12.66 2.81
CA ASN A 212 13.21 12.44 4.24
C ASN A 212 12.11 13.34 4.81
N ILE A 213 11.04 13.54 4.03
CA ILE A 213 9.90 14.39 4.38
C ILE A 213 8.69 13.54 4.74
N ILE A 214 8.08 13.84 5.88
CA ILE A 214 6.77 13.35 6.27
C ILE A 214 5.76 14.45 5.98
N PHE A 215 4.72 14.12 5.23
CA PHE A 215 3.57 14.98 5.04
C PHE A 215 2.41 14.45 5.87
N THR A 216 1.72 15.34 6.55
CA THR A 216 0.64 15.02 7.48
C THR A 216 -0.58 15.83 7.18
N THR A 217 -1.75 15.23 7.36
CA THR A 217 -3.05 15.89 7.29
C THR A 217 -3.89 15.53 8.50
N TRP A 218 -4.67 16.47 9.02
CA TRP A 218 -5.53 16.26 10.18
C TRP A 218 -6.71 17.22 10.22
N LYS A 219 -7.69 16.87 11.01
CA LYS A 219 -8.84 17.74 11.31
C LYS A 219 -8.62 18.51 12.61
N ARG A 220 -8.94 19.79 12.60
CA ARG A 220 -9.00 20.63 13.81
C ARG A 220 -10.39 20.66 14.42
N GLN A 221 -10.49 21.26 15.63
CA GLN A 221 -11.77 21.45 16.32
C GLN A 221 -12.80 22.29 15.53
N ASN A 222 -12.34 23.10 14.59
CA ASN A 222 -13.22 23.85 13.68
C ASN A 222 -13.71 23.01 12.49
N TYR A 223 -13.42 21.71 12.49
CA TYR A 223 -13.76 20.74 11.44
C TYR A 223 -13.07 20.94 10.08
N HIS A 224 -12.15 21.88 9.96
CA HIS A 224 -11.37 22.09 8.75
C HIS A 224 -10.20 21.09 8.69
N GLY A 225 -9.77 20.73 7.47
CA GLY A 225 -8.55 19.99 7.23
C GLY A 225 -7.32 20.90 7.22
N TYR A 226 -6.28 20.46 7.90
CA TYR A 226 -4.98 21.12 7.92
C TYR A 226 -3.88 20.18 7.49
N CYS A 227 -2.74 20.72 7.09
CA CYS A 227 -1.58 19.92 6.72
C CYS A 227 -0.27 20.58 7.17
N SER A 228 0.76 19.76 7.30
CA SER A 228 2.11 20.20 7.64
C SER A 228 3.14 19.26 6.98
N SER A 229 4.35 19.75 6.78
CA SER A 229 5.49 19.00 6.32
C SER A 229 6.60 19.00 7.37
N VAL A 230 7.22 17.84 7.55
CA VAL A 230 8.26 17.61 8.54
C VAL A 230 9.43 16.91 7.89
N GLN A 231 10.61 17.45 7.99
CA GLN A 231 11.84 16.78 7.54
C GLN A 231 12.60 16.19 8.72
N VAL A 232 13.01 14.94 8.61
CA VAL A 232 13.82 14.25 9.62
C VAL A 232 15.21 13.96 9.07
N ALA A 233 16.22 14.57 9.63
CA ALA A 233 17.60 14.34 9.21
C ALA A 233 18.03 12.90 9.48
N SER A 234 18.83 12.35 8.56
CA SER A 234 19.35 10.96 8.64
C SER A 234 20.41 10.75 9.72
N GLY A 235 20.98 11.83 10.28
CA GLY A 235 22.03 11.76 11.31
C GLY A 235 21.55 11.16 12.65
N ASN A 236 22.52 10.81 13.53
CA ASN A 236 22.22 10.19 14.83
C ASN A 236 21.34 11.04 15.75
N ALA A 237 21.42 12.37 15.64
CA ALA A 237 20.56 13.27 16.41
C ALA A 237 19.10 13.29 15.92
N ALA A 238 18.83 12.74 14.73
CA ALA A 238 17.52 12.77 14.08
C ALA A 238 16.89 14.17 14.16
N THR A 239 17.64 15.20 13.75
CA THR A 239 17.16 16.59 13.78
C THR A 239 15.86 16.69 13.01
N ILE A 240 14.85 17.30 13.64
CA ILE A 240 13.51 17.47 13.09
C ILE A 240 13.38 18.94 12.70
N THR A 241 13.05 19.18 11.43
CA THR A 241 12.70 20.50 10.91
C THR A 241 11.24 20.48 10.48
N THR A 242 10.47 21.42 10.97
CA THR A 242 9.04 21.59 10.59
C THR A 242 8.90 22.82 9.70
N ASP A 243 7.83 22.90 8.94
CA ASP A 243 7.45 24.09 8.16
C ASP A 243 7.08 25.30 9.02
N GLY A 244 7.16 25.14 10.34
CA GLY A 244 6.91 26.15 11.37
C GLY A 244 5.67 25.84 12.19
N VAL A 245 5.80 25.91 13.53
CA VAL A 245 4.72 25.59 14.49
C VAL A 245 3.53 26.54 14.35
N ALA A 246 3.73 27.73 13.76
CA ALA A 246 2.70 28.74 13.55
C ALA A 246 2.03 28.70 12.16
N GLY A 247 2.47 27.78 11.31
CA GLY A 247 2.16 27.77 9.88
C GLY A 247 1.31 26.61 9.39
N ASP A 248 0.42 26.07 10.21
CA ASP A 248 -0.51 25.03 9.74
C ASP A 248 -1.24 25.51 8.49
N VAL A 249 -0.96 24.89 7.36
CA VAL A 249 -1.58 25.24 6.09
C VAL A 249 -3.00 24.69 6.07
N VAL A 250 -3.97 25.55 5.77
CA VAL A 250 -5.34 25.09 5.54
C VAL A 250 -5.34 24.18 4.30
N PHE A 251 -5.62 22.93 4.53
CA PHE A 251 -5.71 21.91 3.48
C PHE A 251 -7.11 21.90 2.85
N GLU A 252 -8.13 22.00 3.70
CA GLU A 252 -9.54 22.08 3.31
C GLU A 252 -10.27 23.07 4.22
N ALA A 253 -10.87 24.10 3.64
CA ALA A 253 -11.53 25.18 4.38
C ALA A 253 -13.01 24.89 4.71
N ASP A 254 -13.58 23.89 4.07
CA ASP A 254 -14.96 23.48 4.37
C ASP A 254 -15.03 22.68 5.66
N SER A 255 -16.06 22.96 6.44
CA SER A 255 -16.29 22.31 7.74
C SER A 255 -16.81 20.91 7.52
N ALA A 256 -15.95 19.93 7.40
CA ALA A 256 -16.33 18.52 7.49
C ALA A 256 -15.26 17.59 6.88
N TYR A 257 -14.01 17.80 7.25
CA TYR A 257 -12.90 16.95 6.89
C TYR A 257 -12.90 15.72 7.79
N HIS A 258 -13.06 14.52 7.19
CA HIS A 258 -13.11 13.24 7.90
C HIS A 258 -12.31 12.16 7.23
N ASN A 259 -11.82 11.20 8.00
CA ASN A 259 -11.19 9.96 7.55
C ASN A 259 -10.13 10.18 6.44
N PRO A 260 -9.14 11.05 6.63
CA PRO A 260 -8.13 11.26 5.61
C PRO A 260 -7.26 10.01 5.45
N ASP A 261 -6.87 9.73 4.21
CA ASP A 261 -5.77 8.83 3.92
C ASP A 261 -4.79 9.46 2.94
N THR A 262 -3.50 9.30 3.22
CA THR A 262 -2.43 9.95 2.48
C THR A 262 -1.37 8.93 2.09
N ILE A 263 -0.98 8.97 0.81
CA ILE A 263 0.15 8.18 0.31
C ILE A 263 1.20 9.10 -0.34
N TYR A 264 2.42 8.63 -0.40
CA TYR A 264 3.48 9.22 -1.23
C TYR A 264 3.67 8.40 -2.50
N HIS A 265 3.67 9.06 -3.66
CA HIS A 265 3.90 8.45 -4.97
C HIS A 265 5.34 8.74 -5.44
N PRO A 266 6.29 7.79 -5.31
CA PRO A 266 7.70 8.04 -5.57
C PRO A 266 8.01 8.34 -7.04
N GLY A 267 7.30 7.72 -7.97
CA GLY A 267 7.50 7.94 -9.41
C GLY A 267 7.11 9.32 -9.90
N GLN A 268 6.30 10.05 -9.15
CA GLN A 268 5.84 11.40 -9.49
C GLN A 268 6.29 12.46 -8.48
N ASP A 269 6.93 12.05 -7.39
CA ASP A 269 7.30 12.92 -6.26
C ASP A 269 6.11 13.77 -5.77
N LYS A 270 5.02 13.10 -5.45
CA LYS A 270 3.77 13.71 -5.00
C LYS A 270 3.18 12.98 -3.81
N PHE A 271 2.52 13.73 -2.95
CA PHE A 271 1.60 13.19 -1.98
C PHE A 271 0.18 13.26 -2.53
N ILE A 272 -0.61 12.25 -2.27
CA ILE A 272 -2.02 12.19 -2.65
C ILE A 272 -2.80 11.96 -1.38
N THR A 273 -3.75 12.84 -1.09
CA THR A 273 -4.62 12.71 0.07
C THR A 273 -6.07 12.65 -0.39
N THR A 274 -6.79 11.69 0.14
CA THR A 274 -8.24 11.58 -0.01
C THR A 274 -8.91 11.73 1.36
N TRP A 275 -10.13 12.24 1.39
CA TRP A 275 -10.93 12.38 2.60
C TRP A 275 -12.42 12.39 2.27
N THR A 276 -13.24 12.18 3.29
CA THR A 276 -14.68 12.35 3.18
C THR A 276 -15.08 13.74 3.68
N ARG A 277 -16.05 14.35 3.02
CA ARG A 277 -16.63 15.63 3.40
C ARG A 277 -17.99 15.42 4.05
N GLY A 278 -18.11 15.74 5.34
CA GLY A 278 -19.38 15.63 6.04
C GLY A 278 -20.43 16.60 5.51
N GLY A 279 -21.68 16.20 5.56
CA GLY A 279 -22.82 16.97 5.11
C GLY A 279 -23.34 16.61 3.72
N ASN A 280 -22.47 16.23 2.79
CA ASN A 280 -22.85 15.67 1.48
C ASN A 280 -22.25 14.30 1.26
N ASP A 281 -21.38 13.87 2.16
CA ASP A 281 -20.68 12.58 2.11
C ASP A 281 -19.93 12.35 0.79
N ASP A 282 -19.30 13.39 0.24
CA ASP A 282 -18.53 13.31 -0.99
C ASP A 282 -17.10 12.87 -0.70
N LEU A 283 -16.52 12.09 -1.63
CA LEU A 283 -15.10 11.73 -1.63
C LEU A 283 -14.29 12.78 -2.38
N TRP A 284 -13.27 13.29 -1.73
CA TRP A 284 -12.44 14.35 -2.24
C TRP A 284 -10.97 13.95 -2.24
N THR A 285 -10.22 14.45 -3.23
CA THR A 285 -8.80 14.17 -3.35
C THR A 285 -8.02 15.44 -3.70
N LYS A 286 -6.80 15.57 -3.15
CA LYS A 286 -5.82 16.59 -3.52
C LYS A 286 -4.46 15.96 -3.79
N ILE A 287 -3.71 16.59 -4.69
CA ILE A 287 -2.31 16.27 -4.98
C ILE A 287 -1.47 17.37 -4.34
N THR A 288 -0.49 16.98 -3.54
CA THR A 288 0.39 17.90 -2.80
C THR A 288 1.83 17.75 -3.27
N THR A 289 2.46 18.87 -3.48
CA THR A 289 3.91 18.99 -3.74
C THR A 289 4.55 19.72 -2.58
N ILE A 290 5.70 19.22 -2.11
CA ILE A 290 6.48 19.86 -1.06
C ILE A 290 7.83 20.26 -1.63
N ASN A 291 8.23 21.51 -1.39
CA ASN A 291 9.57 21.97 -1.71
C ASN A 291 10.55 21.41 -0.66
N SER A 292 11.46 20.54 -1.06
CA SER A 292 12.37 19.84 -0.12
C SER A 292 13.36 20.76 0.60
N SER A 293 13.61 21.95 0.07
CA SER A 293 14.55 22.91 0.69
C SER A 293 13.87 23.86 1.69
N THR A 294 12.61 24.20 1.44
CA THR A 294 11.88 25.19 2.26
C THR A 294 10.73 24.60 3.06
N LEU A 295 10.39 23.34 2.79
CA LEU A 295 9.21 22.63 3.30
C LEU A 295 7.87 23.28 2.92
N ALA A 296 7.87 24.21 1.97
CA ALA A 296 6.67 24.87 1.51
C ALA A 296 5.73 23.90 0.81
N ILE A 297 4.46 23.91 1.21
CA ILE A 297 3.39 23.05 0.73
C ILE A 297 2.64 23.75 -0.41
N SER A 298 2.41 23.03 -1.50
CA SER A 298 1.58 23.46 -2.62
C SER A 298 0.55 22.40 -2.96
N ASN A 299 -0.73 22.73 -2.80
CA ASN A 299 -1.84 21.84 -3.07
C ASN A 299 -2.48 22.12 -4.42
N SER A 300 -2.90 21.08 -5.15
CA SER A 300 -3.78 21.21 -6.32
C SER A 300 -5.15 21.74 -5.93
N SER A 301 -5.97 22.05 -6.93
CA SER A 301 -7.42 22.15 -6.71
C SER A 301 -7.97 20.83 -6.22
N THR A 302 -9.06 20.90 -5.48
CA THR A 302 -9.79 19.71 -5.00
C THR A 302 -10.44 18.98 -6.19
N ILE A 303 -10.36 17.66 -6.18
CA ILE A 303 -10.99 16.77 -7.15
C ILE A 303 -12.13 16.05 -6.44
N ASP A 304 -13.36 16.32 -6.87
CA ASP A 304 -14.55 15.62 -6.41
C ASP A 304 -14.70 14.30 -7.19
N LEU A 305 -14.77 13.19 -6.47
CA LEU A 305 -14.84 11.85 -7.06
C LEU A 305 -16.28 11.36 -7.26
N THR A 306 -17.23 11.92 -6.54
CA THR A 306 -18.58 11.36 -6.44
C THR A 306 -19.63 12.16 -7.19
N GLY A 307 -19.32 13.40 -7.59
CA GLY A 307 -20.16 14.18 -8.49
C GLY A 307 -21.61 14.30 -8.05
N THR A 308 -21.87 14.95 -6.94
CA THR A 308 -23.17 15.48 -6.50
C THR A 308 -24.32 14.49 -6.23
N ASN A 309 -24.12 13.18 -6.17
CA ASN A 309 -25.28 12.27 -6.13
C ASN A 309 -25.12 11.04 -5.27
N THR A 310 -24.67 11.18 -4.05
CA THR A 310 -24.55 9.99 -3.22
C THR A 310 -24.96 10.28 -1.79
N SER A 311 -26.04 9.68 -1.36
CA SER A 311 -26.34 9.44 0.05
C SER A 311 -25.38 8.38 0.57
N HIS A 312 -24.13 8.77 0.80
CA HIS A 312 -23.12 7.89 1.33
C HIS A 312 -22.91 8.20 2.79
N ASP A 313 -23.05 7.22 3.62
CA ASP A 313 -22.77 7.31 5.05
C ASP A 313 -21.32 6.92 5.25
N TYR A 314 -20.41 7.93 5.24
CA TYR A 314 -18.96 7.71 5.30
C TYR A 314 -18.42 7.76 6.73
N GLU A 315 -19.07 7.14 7.63
CA GLU A 315 -18.46 6.92 8.94
C GLU A 315 -17.22 6.01 8.85
N HIS A 316 -16.91 5.49 7.64
CA HIS A 316 -15.99 4.37 7.46
C HIS A 316 -14.87 4.66 6.45
N THR A 317 -13.75 4.08 6.73
CA THR A 317 -12.41 4.20 6.21
C THR A 317 -12.30 4.36 4.69
N VAL A 318 -11.52 5.33 4.29
CA VAL A 318 -11.01 5.51 2.93
C VAL A 318 -9.56 5.03 2.90
N CYS A 319 -9.15 4.32 1.86
CA CYS A 319 -7.77 3.84 1.73
C CYS A 319 -7.23 4.13 0.33
N LEU A 320 -6.04 4.73 0.28
CA LEU A 320 -5.26 4.90 -0.94
C LEU A 320 -4.16 3.85 -1.03
N THR A 321 -3.92 3.34 -2.21
CA THR A 321 -2.77 2.46 -2.47
C THR A 321 -2.07 2.83 -3.76
N LEU A 322 -0.77 2.57 -3.81
CA LEU A 322 -0.05 2.52 -5.07
C LEU A 322 -0.39 1.22 -5.79
N GLY A 323 -0.35 1.27 -7.11
CA GLY A 323 -0.45 0.11 -7.97
C GLY A 323 0.78 -0.02 -8.87
N PRO A 324 0.79 -0.98 -9.78
CA PRO A 324 1.88 -1.18 -10.72
C PRO A 324 2.16 0.06 -11.59
N GLY A 325 3.42 0.36 -11.79
CA GLY A 325 3.84 1.55 -12.54
C GLY A 325 3.46 2.83 -11.80
N ASN A 326 2.66 3.68 -12.41
CA ASN A 326 2.17 4.92 -11.81
C ASN A 326 0.69 4.84 -11.39
N ALA A 327 0.16 3.65 -11.18
CA ALA A 327 -1.24 3.51 -10.80
C ALA A 327 -1.49 3.95 -9.36
N VAL A 328 -2.62 4.58 -9.14
CA VAL A 328 -3.17 4.93 -7.82
C VAL A 328 -4.56 4.36 -7.73
N THR A 329 -4.87 3.66 -6.66
CA THR A 329 -6.20 3.10 -6.42
C THR A 329 -6.75 3.64 -5.10
N LEU A 330 -7.99 4.08 -5.14
CA LEU A 330 -8.76 4.53 -4.00
C LEU A 330 -9.84 3.50 -3.68
N TYR A 331 -9.93 3.14 -2.43
CA TYR A 331 -10.94 2.23 -1.87
C TYR A 331 -11.80 2.97 -0.84
N TRP A 332 -13.09 2.65 -0.78
CA TRP A 332 -14.00 3.19 0.22
C TRP A 332 -15.18 2.26 0.47
N ILE A 333 -15.83 2.46 1.59
CA ILE A 333 -17.03 1.71 1.97
C ILE A 333 -18.24 2.63 1.84
N GLU A 334 -19.30 2.19 1.15
CA GLU A 334 -20.54 2.93 1.01
C GLU A 334 -21.58 2.53 2.07
N GLN A 335 -22.66 3.29 2.18
CA GLN A 335 -23.77 3.05 3.10
C GLN A 335 -24.35 1.62 3.06
N ASN A 336 -24.29 0.98 1.89
CA ASN A 336 -24.68 -0.42 1.73
C ASN A 336 -23.62 -1.40 2.31
N LYS A 337 -22.59 -0.88 2.94
CA LYS A 337 -21.46 -1.62 3.54
C LYS A 337 -20.62 -2.43 2.54
N TRP A 338 -20.65 -2.05 1.27
CA TRP A 338 -19.84 -2.67 0.23
C TRP A 338 -18.55 -1.86 0.01
N LEU A 339 -17.48 -2.60 -0.26
CA LEU A 339 -16.19 -2.00 -0.62
C LEU A 339 -16.16 -1.71 -2.12
N TYR A 340 -15.87 -0.48 -2.45
CA TYR A 340 -15.70 -0.02 -3.82
C TYR A 340 -14.28 0.45 -4.09
N ALA A 341 -13.90 0.48 -5.36
CA ALA A 341 -12.64 1.02 -5.81
C ALA A 341 -12.76 1.78 -7.12
N VAL A 342 -11.87 2.76 -7.29
CA VAL A 342 -11.54 3.40 -8.56
C VAL A 342 -10.03 3.43 -8.72
N THR A 343 -9.54 3.39 -9.95
CA THR A 343 -8.11 3.41 -10.23
C THR A 343 -7.79 4.47 -11.27
N ASP A 344 -6.77 5.29 -11.03
CA ASP A 344 -6.04 5.97 -12.09
C ASP A 344 -4.84 5.12 -12.48
N PRO A 345 -4.85 4.48 -13.65
CA PRO A 345 -3.79 3.56 -14.05
C PRO A 345 -2.49 4.25 -14.47
N ASN A 346 -2.52 5.55 -14.74
CA ASN A 346 -1.41 6.29 -15.31
C ASN A 346 -1.26 7.69 -14.70
N PHE A 347 -1.30 7.77 -13.38
CA PHE A 347 -1.15 9.04 -12.68
C PHE A 347 0.09 9.81 -13.17
N ASN A 348 -0.11 11.04 -13.59
CA ASN A 348 0.91 11.87 -14.24
C ASN A 348 1.54 12.92 -13.30
N GLY A 349 1.21 12.91 -12.02
CA GLY A 349 1.70 13.86 -11.02
C GLY A 349 0.94 15.20 -10.94
N THR A 350 0.01 15.46 -11.84
CA THR A 350 -0.73 16.74 -11.88
C THR A 350 -2.24 16.59 -11.81
N THR A 351 -2.77 15.53 -12.36
CA THR A 351 -4.21 15.24 -12.42
C THR A 351 -4.46 13.78 -12.12
N LEU A 352 -5.61 13.48 -11.54
CA LEU A 352 -6.12 12.12 -11.35
C LEU A 352 -7.27 11.87 -12.32
N SER A 353 -7.19 10.78 -13.04
CA SER A 353 -8.20 10.34 -14.03
C SER A 353 -8.76 8.99 -13.60
N TRP A 354 -9.79 9.03 -12.78
CA TRP A 354 -10.37 7.84 -12.18
C TRP A 354 -11.17 6.99 -13.17
N SER A 355 -11.03 5.68 -13.06
CA SER A 355 -11.86 4.71 -13.76
C SER A 355 -13.31 4.74 -13.25
N SER A 356 -14.19 3.99 -13.93
CA SER A 356 -15.51 3.72 -13.37
C SER A 356 -15.39 2.96 -12.06
N LYS A 357 -16.33 3.24 -11.13
CA LYS A 357 -16.45 2.57 -9.84
C LYS A 357 -16.72 1.07 -10.02
N VAL A 358 -16.00 0.24 -9.28
CA VAL A 358 -16.22 -1.21 -9.21
C VAL A 358 -16.41 -1.66 -7.78
N ASN A 359 -17.30 -2.63 -7.58
CA ASN A 359 -17.43 -3.34 -6.32
C ASN A 359 -16.36 -4.43 -6.25
N VAL A 360 -15.53 -4.38 -5.21
CA VAL A 360 -14.41 -5.31 -5.02
C VAL A 360 -14.62 -6.33 -3.90
N ALA A 361 -15.70 -6.23 -3.14
CA ALA A 361 -16.02 -7.19 -2.10
C ALA A 361 -16.79 -8.39 -2.69
N PRO A 362 -16.21 -9.59 -2.72
CA PRO A 362 -16.86 -10.76 -3.27
C PRO A 362 -17.93 -11.27 -2.31
N GLY A 363 -19.21 -10.90 -2.55
CA GLY A 363 -20.34 -11.62 -1.99
C GLY A 363 -20.42 -11.75 -0.46
N TYR A 364 -19.60 -11.04 0.27
CA TYR A 364 -19.75 -10.93 1.72
C TYR A 364 -20.90 -9.98 2.00
N ASN A 365 -22.03 -10.54 2.39
CA ASN A 365 -23.20 -9.78 2.85
C ASN A 365 -22.95 -9.12 4.23
N ASP A 366 -21.71 -9.14 4.70
CA ASP A 366 -21.37 -8.63 6.01
C ASP A 366 -20.82 -7.20 5.88
N TYR A 367 -21.26 -6.36 6.78
CA TYR A 367 -20.82 -4.97 6.91
C TYR A 367 -19.32 -4.90 7.12
N VAL A 368 -18.63 -4.06 6.35
CA VAL A 368 -17.25 -3.70 6.60
C VAL A 368 -17.25 -2.37 7.34
N GLU A 369 -16.61 -2.31 8.51
CA GLU A 369 -16.63 -1.12 9.36
C GLU A 369 -15.31 -0.36 9.37
N SER A 370 -14.18 -1.04 9.18
CA SER A 370 -12.88 -0.42 9.01
C SER A 370 -12.00 -1.24 8.08
N CYS A 371 -11.11 -0.60 7.35
CA CYS A 371 -10.19 -1.34 6.50
C CYS A 371 -8.81 -0.67 6.36
N VAL A 372 -7.82 -1.50 6.12
CA VAL A 372 -6.55 -1.12 5.55
C VAL A 372 -6.37 -1.92 4.27
N VAL A 373 -6.10 -1.25 3.17
CA VAL A 373 -5.76 -1.92 1.91
C VAL A 373 -4.27 -1.73 1.66
N PHE A 374 -3.59 -2.80 1.36
CA PHE A 374 -2.17 -2.81 1.16
C PHE A 374 -1.81 -3.41 -0.20
N TYR A 375 -1.08 -2.67 -1.03
CA TYR A 375 -0.49 -3.16 -2.27
C TYR A 375 0.93 -3.65 -2.01
N ASN A 376 1.22 -4.90 -2.40
CA ASN A 376 2.55 -5.45 -2.30
C ASN A 376 3.24 -5.47 -3.67
N PRO A 377 4.20 -4.57 -3.94
CA PRO A 377 4.93 -4.52 -5.20
C PRO A 377 5.87 -5.73 -5.39
N ASP A 378 6.28 -6.37 -4.31
CA ASP A 378 7.20 -7.52 -4.33
C ASP A 378 6.46 -8.85 -4.51
N ASP A 379 5.13 -8.85 -4.38
CA ASP A 379 4.31 -10.04 -4.65
C ASP A 379 4.27 -10.32 -6.16
N THR A 380 4.61 -11.55 -6.54
CA THR A 380 4.58 -11.98 -7.94
C THR A 380 3.21 -11.87 -8.59
N LEU A 381 2.14 -11.95 -7.80
CA LEU A 381 0.76 -11.82 -8.24
C LEU A 381 0.23 -10.38 -8.14
N LYS A 382 1.04 -9.42 -7.63
CA LYS A 382 0.62 -8.02 -7.46
C LYS A 382 -0.70 -7.87 -6.72
N ARG A 383 -0.82 -8.58 -5.60
CA ARG A 383 -2.03 -8.57 -4.77
C ARG A 383 -2.20 -7.27 -4.02
N ASN A 384 -3.46 -6.86 -3.91
CA ASN A 384 -3.90 -6.01 -2.81
C ASN A 384 -4.51 -6.89 -1.73
N ILE A 385 -4.28 -6.51 -0.49
CA ILE A 385 -4.84 -7.19 0.66
C ILE A 385 -5.70 -6.20 1.42
N PHE A 386 -6.97 -6.55 1.51
CA PHE A 386 -7.89 -5.92 2.42
C PHE A 386 -7.74 -6.58 3.79
N PHE A 387 -7.65 -5.77 4.81
CA PHE A 387 -7.71 -6.20 6.19
C PHE A 387 -8.62 -5.26 6.96
N GLY A 388 -9.65 -5.79 7.57
CA GLY A 388 -10.63 -4.97 8.25
C GLY A 388 -11.52 -5.79 9.16
N GLU A 389 -12.64 -5.20 9.51
CA GLU A 389 -13.63 -5.77 10.39
C GLU A 389 -14.97 -5.88 9.70
N THR A 390 -15.66 -6.99 9.91
CA THR A 390 -17.01 -7.22 9.42
C THR A 390 -18.04 -7.18 10.54
N PHE A 391 -19.33 -7.23 10.17
CA PHE A 391 -20.43 -7.32 11.10
C PHE A 391 -20.20 -8.43 12.14
N GLY A 392 -20.35 -8.10 13.43
CA GLY A 392 -20.03 -9.00 14.54
C GLY A 392 -18.59 -8.89 15.02
N ASN A 393 -17.88 -7.86 14.62
CA ASN A 393 -16.55 -7.45 15.11
C ASN A 393 -15.51 -8.57 14.95
N LYS A 394 -15.45 -9.18 13.74
CA LYS A 394 -14.45 -10.20 13.43
C LYS A 394 -13.40 -9.68 12.48
N PRO A 395 -12.09 -9.87 12.77
CA PRO A 395 -11.05 -9.48 11.86
C PRO A 395 -11.14 -10.33 10.58
N THR A 396 -11.25 -9.63 9.46
CA THR A 396 -11.50 -10.23 8.15
C THR A 396 -10.42 -9.81 7.18
N TRP A 397 -10.08 -10.69 6.28
CA TRP A 397 -9.17 -10.42 5.19
C TRP A 397 -9.72 -10.94 3.87
N PHE A 398 -9.32 -10.32 2.77
CA PHE A 398 -9.42 -10.88 1.42
C PHE A 398 -8.37 -10.27 0.51
N THR A 399 -8.08 -10.96 -0.57
CA THR A 399 -7.13 -10.52 -1.60
C THR A 399 -7.86 -10.22 -2.89
N PHE A 400 -7.33 -9.28 -3.66
CA PHE A 400 -7.78 -9.00 -5.01
C PHE A 400 -6.62 -8.50 -5.87
N LEU A 401 -6.71 -8.68 -7.18
CA LEU A 401 -5.67 -8.30 -8.14
C LEU A 401 -6.06 -6.98 -8.81
N THR A 402 -5.08 -6.09 -8.97
CA THR A 402 -5.22 -4.86 -9.76
C THR A 402 -4.77 -5.01 -11.20
N GLU A 403 -4.09 -6.11 -11.51
CA GLU A 403 -3.67 -6.45 -12.87
C GLU A 403 -4.29 -7.77 -13.27
N SER A 404 -4.99 -7.80 -14.41
CA SER A 404 -5.20 -9.06 -15.11
C SER A 404 -3.96 -9.33 -15.94
N VAL A 405 -3.20 -10.35 -15.56
CA VAL A 405 -2.19 -10.89 -16.47
C VAL A 405 -2.96 -11.65 -17.54
N ASP A 406 -3.03 -11.09 -18.75
CA ASP A 406 -3.49 -11.89 -19.88
C ASP A 406 -2.46 -12.99 -20.15
N THR A 407 -2.77 -14.18 -19.65
CA THR A 407 -1.94 -15.36 -19.85
C THR A 407 -2.07 -15.93 -21.26
N ASN A 408 -3.05 -15.46 -22.04
CA ASN A 408 -3.24 -15.85 -23.44
C ASN A 408 -2.39 -14.98 -24.39
N LEU A 409 -1.09 -15.11 -24.29
CA LEU A 409 -0.13 -14.41 -25.13
C LEU A 409 -0.10 -14.89 -26.59
N VAL A 410 -0.93 -15.86 -26.97
CA VAL A 410 -0.76 -16.64 -28.18
C VAL A 410 -1.98 -16.62 -29.09
N ASP A 411 -2.84 -15.60 -28.99
CA ASP A 411 -3.78 -15.41 -30.09
C ASP A 411 -3.11 -14.61 -31.23
N GLY A 412 -3.62 -14.76 -32.43
CA GLY A 412 -3.11 -14.09 -33.62
C GLY A 412 -3.11 -12.56 -33.54
N ASN A 413 -3.78 -11.96 -32.53
CA ASN A 413 -3.89 -10.52 -32.31
C ASN A 413 -2.75 -9.99 -31.41
N HIS A 414 -2.11 -10.84 -30.61
CA HIS A 414 -1.10 -10.45 -29.64
C HIS A 414 0.33 -10.75 -30.08
N TYR A 415 0.53 -11.58 -31.10
CA TYR A 415 1.85 -11.85 -31.66
C TYR A 415 2.21 -10.79 -32.72
N LEU A 416 3.20 -9.95 -32.44
CA LEU A 416 3.63 -8.87 -33.34
C LEU A 416 4.86 -9.25 -34.18
N GLY A 417 5.76 -10.08 -33.66
CA GLY A 417 7.02 -10.42 -34.33
C GLY A 417 8.12 -10.82 -33.35
N PHE A 418 9.37 -10.66 -33.77
CA PHE A 418 10.56 -10.99 -33.01
C PHE A 418 11.42 -9.77 -32.75
N ALA A 419 12.01 -9.68 -31.57
CA ALA A 419 13.06 -8.71 -31.30
C ALA A 419 14.29 -9.01 -32.19
N ASP A 420 14.96 -8.00 -32.69
CA ASP A 420 16.15 -8.15 -33.52
C ASP A 420 17.41 -8.52 -32.72
N GLN A 421 17.36 -8.31 -31.40
CA GLN A 421 18.39 -8.66 -30.42
C GLN A 421 17.77 -8.83 -29.01
N ALA A 422 18.58 -9.19 -28.02
CA ALA A 422 18.18 -9.16 -26.64
C ALA A 422 18.15 -7.73 -26.10
N TYR A 423 17.11 -7.38 -25.35
CA TYR A 423 16.91 -6.09 -24.69
C TYR A 423 16.76 -6.28 -23.19
N THR A 424 17.19 -5.30 -22.44
CA THR A 424 16.90 -5.23 -21.00
C THR A 424 15.63 -4.39 -20.76
N ASP A 425 15.03 -4.54 -19.59
CA ASP A 425 13.85 -3.78 -19.21
C ASP A 425 14.08 -2.27 -19.32
N GLY A 426 13.08 -1.55 -19.88
CA GLY A 426 13.15 -0.11 -20.15
C GLY A 426 13.87 0.31 -21.45
N GLN A 427 14.46 -0.61 -22.20
CA GLN A 427 15.06 -0.28 -23.50
C GLN A 427 14.04 -0.27 -24.64
N THR A 428 14.22 0.65 -25.57
CA THR A 428 13.43 0.66 -26.81
C THR A 428 13.88 -0.50 -27.71
N ALA A 429 12.94 -1.42 -28.02
CA ALA A 429 13.23 -2.59 -28.84
C ALA A 429 12.84 -2.38 -30.31
N THR A 430 13.65 -2.89 -31.21
CA THR A 430 13.31 -3.03 -32.63
C THR A 430 12.68 -4.39 -32.87
N ILE A 431 11.48 -4.41 -33.48
CA ILE A 431 10.75 -5.65 -33.75
C ILE A 431 10.73 -5.94 -35.24
N LYS A 432 11.12 -7.14 -35.63
CA LYS A 432 10.95 -7.68 -36.96
C LYS A 432 9.55 -8.27 -37.08
N THR A 433 8.74 -7.68 -37.93
CA THR A 433 7.37 -8.07 -38.18
C THR A 433 7.23 -8.97 -39.41
N VAL A 434 6.00 -9.29 -39.81
CA VAL A 434 5.65 -10.11 -40.98
C VAL A 434 6.43 -9.70 -42.23
N GLY A 435 6.94 -10.70 -42.97
CA GLY A 435 7.76 -10.52 -44.15
C GLY A 435 9.26 -10.37 -43.88
N ASN A 436 9.67 -10.11 -42.67
CA ASN A 436 11.08 -10.09 -42.26
C ASN A 436 11.58 -11.48 -41.88
N THR A 437 12.90 -11.59 -41.73
CA THR A 437 13.55 -12.80 -41.23
C THR A 437 14.09 -12.58 -39.81
N ALA A 438 13.65 -13.37 -38.86
CA ALA A 438 14.27 -13.47 -37.54
C ALA A 438 15.57 -14.28 -37.67
N THR A 439 16.68 -13.71 -37.17
CA THR A 439 18.04 -14.29 -37.34
C THR A 439 18.73 -14.57 -36.00
N THR A 440 18.05 -14.34 -34.90
CA THR A 440 18.55 -14.53 -33.52
C THR A 440 18.13 -15.88 -32.91
N LEU A 441 17.60 -16.78 -33.74
CA LEU A 441 17.06 -18.08 -33.34
C LEU A 441 18.14 -19.19 -33.46
N SER A 442 17.85 -20.33 -32.85
CA SER A 442 18.70 -21.54 -32.96
C SER A 442 17.85 -22.82 -32.90
N GLY A 443 18.39 -23.94 -33.37
CA GLY A 443 17.74 -25.23 -33.27
C GLY A 443 16.52 -25.45 -34.18
N LEU A 444 16.34 -24.59 -35.20
CA LEU A 444 15.22 -24.73 -36.15
C LEU A 444 15.52 -25.81 -37.20
N THR A 445 14.47 -26.46 -37.69
CA THR A 445 14.55 -27.39 -38.83
C THR A 445 14.03 -26.64 -40.08
N ALA A 446 14.90 -26.46 -41.07
CA ALA A 446 14.53 -25.77 -42.31
C ALA A 446 13.34 -26.47 -43.01
N GLY A 447 12.40 -25.67 -43.53
CA GLY A 447 11.16 -26.16 -44.14
C GLY A 447 10.01 -26.45 -43.15
N THR A 448 10.25 -26.30 -41.84
CA THR A 448 9.24 -26.59 -40.80
C THR A 448 8.54 -25.29 -40.39
N LYS A 449 7.21 -25.35 -40.21
CA LYS A 449 6.42 -24.29 -39.58
C LYS A 449 6.67 -24.29 -38.07
N TYR A 450 6.76 -23.12 -37.50
CA TYR A 450 6.88 -22.91 -36.06
C TYR A 450 5.75 -22.02 -35.55
N TYR A 451 5.26 -22.38 -34.38
CA TYR A 451 4.20 -21.71 -33.68
C TYR A 451 4.70 -21.14 -32.35
N VAL A 452 4.21 -19.98 -31.97
CA VAL A 452 4.48 -19.41 -30.64
C VAL A 452 3.74 -20.24 -29.61
N GLN A 453 4.45 -20.66 -28.55
CA GLN A 453 3.88 -21.40 -27.43
C GLN A 453 3.49 -20.46 -26.29
N SER A 454 2.62 -20.92 -25.39
CA SER A 454 2.13 -20.13 -24.24
C SER A 454 3.24 -19.65 -23.30
N ASP A 455 4.39 -20.31 -23.29
CA ASP A 455 5.58 -19.93 -22.51
C ASP A 455 6.53 -19.00 -23.28
N GLY A 456 6.14 -18.52 -24.48
CA GLY A 456 6.95 -17.66 -25.33
C GLY A 456 8.01 -18.38 -26.15
N THR A 457 8.10 -19.72 -26.11
CA THR A 457 9.01 -20.51 -26.95
C THR A 457 8.42 -20.80 -28.34
N LEU A 458 9.22 -21.33 -29.23
CA LEU A 458 8.78 -21.85 -30.53
C LEU A 458 8.60 -23.35 -30.49
N GLY A 459 7.44 -23.82 -30.93
CA GLY A 459 7.12 -25.23 -31.12
C GLY A 459 6.74 -25.57 -32.54
N THR A 460 6.85 -26.85 -32.94
CA THR A 460 6.42 -27.32 -34.25
C THR A 460 4.96 -27.72 -34.33
N SER A 461 4.29 -27.76 -33.19
CA SER A 461 2.83 -28.02 -33.08
C SER A 461 2.10 -26.72 -32.73
N ALA A 462 0.94 -26.52 -33.32
CA ALA A 462 0.05 -25.42 -32.96
C ALA A 462 -0.45 -25.60 -31.51
N GLY A 463 -0.40 -24.53 -30.72
CA GLY A 463 -1.03 -24.47 -29.37
C GLY A 463 -2.52 -24.13 -29.44
N SER A 464 -3.15 -23.93 -28.30
CA SER A 464 -4.52 -23.41 -28.23
C SER A 464 -4.57 -22.25 -27.21
N PRO A 465 -4.83 -21.01 -27.68
CA PRO A 465 -4.90 -20.56 -29.09
C PRO A 465 -3.58 -20.70 -29.83
N SER A 466 -3.65 -20.74 -31.17
CA SER A 466 -2.49 -20.94 -32.05
C SER A 466 -2.07 -19.65 -32.72
N ALA A 467 -0.79 -19.33 -32.72
CA ALA A 467 -0.20 -18.25 -33.51
C ALA A 467 0.98 -18.79 -34.36
N LEU A 468 0.82 -18.79 -35.67
CA LEU A 468 1.91 -19.15 -36.58
C LEU A 468 3.01 -18.08 -36.49
N ALA A 469 4.21 -18.48 -36.02
CA ALA A 469 5.37 -17.60 -35.97
C ALA A 469 6.02 -17.43 -37.35
N GLY A 470 6.11 -18.52 -38.10
CA GLY A 470 6.72 -18.50 -39.43
C GLY A 470 7.21 -19.85 -39.95
N LEU A 471 7.97 -19.77 -41.03
CA LEU A 471 8.61 -20.91 -41.67
C LEU A 471 10.12 -20.83 -41.47
N ALA A 472 10.72 -21.85 -40.90
CA ALA A 472 12.16 -21.91 -40.80
C ALA A 472 12.81 -22.09 -42.21
N ILE A 473 13.73 -21.20 -42.53
CA ILE A 473 14.49 -21.24 -43.80
C ILE A 473 15.93 -21.66 -43.62
N ALA A 474 16.38 -21.73 -42.36
CA ALA A 474 17.67 -22.24 -41.94
C ALA A 474 17.62 -22.61 -40.44
N PRO A 475 18.59 -23.34 -39.88
CA PRO A 475 18.62 -23.67 -38.46
C PRO A 475 18.62 -22.49 -37.50
N THR A 476 18.95 -21.27 -38.01
CA THR A 476 19.00 -20.02 -37.24
C THR A 476 18.10 -18.92 -37.82
N LYS A 477 17.29 -19.22 -38.84
CA LYS A 477 16.50 -18.22 -39.56
C LYS A 477 15.06 -18.65 -39.74
N LEU A 478 14.14 -17.79 -39.32
CA LEU A 478 12.69 -17.95 -39.50
C LEU A 478 12.14 -16.80 -40.33
N LEU A 479 11.49 -17.13 -41.45
CA LEU A 479 10.69 -16.16 -42.21
C LEU A 479 9.37 -15.96 -41.48
N ILE A 480 9.16 -14.74 -40.95
CA ILE A 480 7.99 -14.37 -40.17
C ILE A 480 6.76 -14.33 -41.08
N ARG A 481 5.74 -15.05 -40.74
CA ARG A 481 4.48 -15.13 -41.48
C ARG A 481 3.36 -14.46 -40.70
N GLU A 482 2.33 -14.06 -41.44
CA GLU A 482 1.11 -13.55 -40.85
C GLU A 482 0.49 -14.62 -39.93
N PRO A 483 0.14 -14.28 -38.70
CA PRO A 483 -0.53 -15.23 -37.81
C PRO A 483 -1.91 -15.54 -38.40
N LYS A 484 -2.01 -16.66 -39.12
CA LYS A 484 -3.32 -17.21 -39.50
C LYS A 484 -3.78 -18.13 -38.37
N ALA A 485 -4.99 -17.91 -37.88
CA ALA A 485 -5.71 -18.96 -37.19
C ALA A 485 -5.85 -20.12 -38.19
N ASP A 486 -5.25 -21.26 -37.91
CA ASP A 486 -5.58 -22.48 -38.66
C ASP A 486 -7.07 -22.79 -38.38
N VAL A 487 -7.88 -22.72 -39.43
CA VAL A 487 -9.31 -23.06 -39.44
C VAL A 487 -9.48 -24.56 -39.23
#